data_7365f44c69db79e34d9758a03036ecb7
#
_entry.id   7365f44c69db79e34d9758a03036ecb7
#
_cell.length_a   1.000
_cell.length_b   1.000
_cell.length_c   1.000
_cell.angle_alpha   90.00
_cell.angle_beta   90.00
_cell.angle_gamma   90.00
#
_symmetry.space_group_name_H-M   'P 1'
#
loop_
_entity.id
_entity.type
_entity.pdbx_description
1 polymer ?
#
loop_
_entity_poly.entity_id
_entity_poly.type
_entity_poly.pdbx_seq_one_letter_code
_entity_poly.pdbx_strand_id
1 'polypeptide(L)'
;FSFHTATNIIFEQNAYPNTAHIALRINAEQFPRVPSRRFRLRGIKVSIPNNATVNLADGSLSYSGTWNGTFATNKAWTTDPAWILYDILTNDRYGCNIPTANLNKFTFKTVSEYCGTQVDAGNGDGSTEPRFALNVNITQRQSAFDLINDICSVMRVMPFYEAGGISIAQDAPSDPVYLFNYSNVTEEGFSYSGSSLKTRHTVINVTYFDMVTQETDIETVEADSATQTKYGVNVKNIVAFGTTSRNQARRFGKWFLYSEQNTGETCTFATTIAAGTLVRPSQIIEISDPVKAGTRRGGLVKSATSTVITLDDFANTNIPAVSESPTLSIVLPDGTLESRSISDV
;
A
#
# COMPACT_ATOMS: atom_id res chain seq x y z
N PHE A 1 -0.10 -53.15 32.36
CA PHE A 1 -1.19 -52.20 32.57
C PHE A 1 -1.31 -51.36 31.30
N SER A 2 -2.44 -51.45 30.62
CA SER A 2 -2.73 -50.53 29.50
C SER A 2 -3.81 -49.52 29.93
N PHE A 3 -3.54 -48.23 29.80
CA PHE A 3 -4.51 -47.19 30.01
C PHE A 3 -5.26 -46.91 28.71
N HIS A 4 -6.57 -47.23 28.70
CA HIS A 4 -7.43 -46.92 27.54
C HIS A 4 -7.94 -45.50 27.54
N THR A 5 -8.07 -44.87 28.71
CA THR A 5 -8.59 -43.52 28.86
C THR A 5 -8.02 -42.87 30.13
N ALA A 6 -7.52 -41.67 30.01
CA ALA A 6 -7.25 -40.77 31.14
C ALA A 6 -8.27 -39.64 31.13
N THR A 7 -9.07 -39.47 32.18
CA THR A 7 -10.06 -38.41 32.31
C THR A 7 -9.75 -37.61 33.55
N ASN A 8 -9.51 -36.33 33.39
CA ASN A 8 -9.44 -35.39 34.50
C ASN A 8 -10.81 -34.68 34.61
N ILE A 9 -11.50 -34.89 35.74
CA ILE A 9 -12.81 -34.29 35.96
C ILE A 9 -12.59 -33.04 36.78
N ILE A 10 -12.86 -31.89 36.18
CA ILE A 10 -12.84 -30.59 36.85
C ILE A 10 -14.28 -30.22 37.20
N PHE A 11 -14.56 -30.12 38.50
CA PHE A 11 -15.90 -29.80 39.02
C PHE A 11 -16.18 -28.29 39.05
N GLU A 12 -15.19 -27.47 38.76
CA GLU A 12 -15.34 -26.01 38.69
C GLU A 12 -15.94 -25.61 37.33
N GLN A 13 -17.07 -24.90 37.39
CA GLN A 13 -17.71 -24.32 36.21
C GLN A 13 -17.02 -22.99 35.88
N ASN A 14 -15.86 -23.04 35.26
CA ASN A 14 -15.15 -21.85 34.82
C ASN A 14 -15.72 -21.34 33.50
N ALA A 15 -16.23 -20.12 33.51
CA ALA A 15 -16.62 -19.42 32.29
C ALA A 15 -15.39 -18.64 31.77
N TYR A 16 -15.09 -18.82 30.51
CA TYR A 16 -14.02 -18.12 29.81
C TYR A 16 -14.61 -17.11 28.79
N PRO A 17 -15.18 -15.99 29.25
CA PRO A 17 -15.80 -15.02 28.34
C PRO A 17 -14.76 -14.48 27.34
N ASN A 18 -15.18 -14.31 26.11
CA ASN A 18 -14.34 -13.82 24.99
C ASN A 18 -13.12 -14.70 24.66
N THR A 19 -13.08 -15.94 25.10
CA THR A 19 -12.02 -16.91 24.81
C THR A 19 -12.58 -18.01 23.91
N ALA A 20 -11.98 -18.20 22.74
CA ALA A 20 -12.25 -19.36 21.90
C ALA A 20 -11.38 -20.54 22.34
N HIS A 21 -11.96 -21.67 22.61
CA HIS A 21 -11.24 -22.90 22.95
C HIS A 21 -11.78 -24.10 22.19
N ILE A 22 -10.92 -25.07 21.96
CA ILE A 22 -11.26 -26.33 21.28
C ILE A 22 -10.88 -27.47 22.20
N ALA A 23 -11.86 -28.33 22.52
CA ALA A 23 -11.62 -29.57 23.22
C ALA A 23 -11.53 -30.74 22.20
N LEU A 24 -10.46 -31.52 22.28
CA LEU A 24 -10.24 -32.67 21.40
C LEU A 24 -10.23 -33.93 22.24
N ARG A 25 -11.02 -34.93 21.80
CA ARG A 25 -10.98 -36.31 22.34
C ARG A 25 -10.34 -37.22 21.28
N ILE A 26 -9.25 -37.84 21.65
CA ILE A 26 -8.45 -38.74 20.76
C ILE A 26 -8.50 -40.13 21.32
N ASN A 27 -8.85 -41.11 20.45
CA ASN A 27 -8.81 -42.52 20.81
C ASN A 27 -7.39 -43.04 20.72
N ALA A 28 -6.82 -43.49 21.85
CA ALA A 28 -5.44 -43.98 21.93
C ALA A 28 -5.23 -45.31 21.19
N GLU A 29 -6.29 -46.07 20.92
CA GLU A 29 -6.20 -47.30 20.11
C GLU A 29 -5.97 -47.00 18.63
N GLN A 30 -6.51 -45.90 18.14
CA GLN A 30 -6.38 -45.50 16.74
C GLN A 30 -5.15 -44.60 16.48
N PHE A 31 -4.71 -43.88 17.49
CA PHE A 31 -3.63 -42.92 17.37
C PHE A 31 -2.60 -43.15 18.48
N PRO A 32 -1.45 -43.75 18.18
CA PRO A 32 -0.39 -44.03 19.17
C PRO A 32 0.30 -42.73 19.66
N ARG A 33 0.10 -41.63 18.96
CA ARG A 33 0.58 -40.28 19.33
C ARG A 33 -0.52 -39.26 19.05
N VAL A 34 -0.50 -38.12 19.77
CA VAL A 34 -1.36 -36.98 19.45
C VAL A 34 -0.99 -36.49 18.05
N PRO A 35 -1.88 -36.58 17.05
CA PRO A 35 -1.57 -36.16 15.70
C PRO A 35 -1.39 -34.64 15.66
N SER A 36 -0.45 -34.19 14.84
CA SER A 36 -0.29 -32.79 14.51
C SER A 36 -1.57 -32.25 13.83
N ARG A 37 -2.06 -31.09 14.27
CA ARG A 37 -3.30 -30.49 13.74
C ARG A 37 -3.11 -29.02 13.46
N ARG A 38 -3.78 -28.54 12.42
CA ARG A 38 -3.84 -27.13 12.04
C ARG A 38 -5.30 -26.69 12.09
N PHE A 39 -5.54 -25.49 12.59
CA PHE A 39 -6.87 -24.92 12.69
C PHE A 39 -6.91 -23.61 11.90
N ARG A 40 -7.91 -23.45 11.04
CA ARG A 40 -8.20 -22.19 10.41
C ARG A 40 -9.13 -21.40 11.31
N LEU A 41 -8.68 -20.26 11.80
CA LEU A 41 -9.44 -19.41 12.71
C LEU A 41 -9.74 -18.06 12.05
N ARG A 42 -10.89 -17.49 12.33
CA ARG A 42 -11.12 -16.06 12.15
C ARG A 42 -10.49 -15.34 13.34
N GLY A 43 -9.55 -14.44 13.08
CA GLY A 43 -8.78 -13.76 14.11
C GLY A 43 -9.59 -12.72 14.90
N ILE A 44 -8.88 -11.77 15.48
CA ILE A 44 -9.46 -10.71 16.32
C ILE A 44 -10.43 -9.86 15.51
N LYS A 45 -11.53 -9.44 16.16
CA LYS A 45 -12.47 -8.48 15.58
C LYS A 45 -11.97 -7.07 15.83
N VAL A 46 -11.99 -6.24 14.80
CA VAL A 46 -11.56 -4.84 14.85
C VAL A 46 -12.73 -3.88 14.62
N SER A 47 -12.56 -2.63 14.97
CA SER A 47 -13.55 -1.58 14.71
C SER A 47 -13.52 -1.25 13.21
N ILE A 48 -14.69 -1.23 12.58
CA ILE A 48 -14.85 -0.88 11.16
C ILE A 48 -15.85 0.29 11.04
N PRO A 49 -15.82 1.09 9.98
CA PRO A 49 -16.80 2.13 9.70
C PRO A 49 -18.24 1.61 9.72
N ASN A 50 -19.18 2.43 10.20
CA ASN A 50 -20.60 2.05 10.27
C ASN A 50 -21.25 1.82 8.90
N ASN A 51 -20.66 2.35 7.83
CA ASN A 51 -21.10 2.17 6.44
C ASN A 51 -20.34 1.06 5.70
N ALA A 52 -19.49 0.31 6.41
CA ALA A 52 -18.75 -0.81 5.86
C ALA A 52 -19.53 -2.13 6.00
N THR A 53 -19.45 -2.97 5.00
CA THR A 53 -19.99 -4.34 5.01
C THR A 53 -18.83 -5.33 4.80
N VAL A 54 -18.78 -6.36 5.64
CA VAL A 54 -17.76 -7.42 5.55
C VAL A 54 -18.24 -8.52 4.63
N ASN A 55 -17.45 -8.88 3.63
CA ASN A 55 -17.62 -10.13 2.91
C ASN A 55 -17.12 -11.29 3.79
N LEU A 56 -18.02 -12.16 4.24
CA LEU A 56 -17.66 -13.26 5.15
C LEU A 56 -16.84 -14.37 4.47
N ALA A 57 -16.74 -14.39 3.15
CA ALA A 57 -15.96 -15.38 2.43
C ALA A 57 -14.45 -15.10 2.49
N ASP A 58 -14.06 -13.85 2.31
CA ASP A 58 -12.66 -13.42 2.21
C ASP A 58 -12.25 -12.36 3.26
N GLY A 59 -13.20 -11.80 3.99
CA GLY A 59 -12.97 -10.77 4.99
C GLY A 59 -12.77 -9.36 4.44
N SER A 60 -12.92 -9.15 3.14
CA SER A 60 -12.84 -7.83 2.50
C SER A 60 -13.96 -6.91 2.93
N LEU A 61 -13.73 -5.61 2.81
CA LEU A 61 -14.70 -4.58 3.11
C LEU A 61 -15.22 -3.90 1.85
N SER A 62 -16.51 -3.65 1.82
CA SER A 62 -17.16 -2.76 0.85
C SER A 62 -17.86 -1.63 1.58
N TYR A 63 -18.01 -0.48 0.93
CA TYR A 63 -18.55 0.73 1.56
C TYR A 63 -19.78 1.24 0.81
N SER A 64 -20.73 1.79 1.54
CA SER A 64 -21.92 2.45 0.98
C SER A 64 -21.98 3.92 1.40
N GLY A 65 -22.19 4.82 0.45
CA GLY A 65 -22.33 6.26 0.69
C GLY A 65 -21.09 6.90 1.33
N THR A 66 -21.27 8.13 1.79
CA THR A 66 -20.20 8.92 2.45
C THR A 66 -20.13 8.59 3.92
N TRP A 67 -18.94 8.28 4.43
CA TRP A 67 -18.69 8.02 5.83
C TRP A 67 -18.57 9.30 6.64
N ASN A 68 -19.30 9.39 7.74
CA ASN A 68 -19.30 10.52 8.67
C ASN A 68 -18.23 10.43 9.78
N GLY A 69 -17.38 9.41 9.75
CA GLY A 69 -16.35 9.17 10.76
C GLY A 69 -16.82 8.36 11.97
N THR A 70 -18.02 7.79 11.94
CA THR A 70 -18.55 6.94 13.02
C THR A 70 -18.25 5.47 12.76
N PHE A 71 -17.78 4.76 13.78
CA PHE A 71 -17.55 3.32 13.71
C PHE A 71 -18.85 2.53 14.01
N ALA A 72 -18.92 1.30 13.51
CA ALA A 72 -20.00 0.38 13.84
C ALA A 72 -19.97 0.03 15.34
N THR A 73 -21.15 -0.18 15.93
CA THR A 73 -21.28 -0.54 17.36
C THR A 73 -20.59 -1.85 17.69
N ASN A 74 -20.64 -2.83 16.77
CA ASN A 74 -20.03 -4.12 16.94
C ASN A 74 -18.73 -4.21 16.13
N LYS A 75 -17.66 -4.67 16.75
CA LYS A 75 -16.42 -5.04 16.06
C LYS A 75 -16.66 -6.21 15.10
N ALA A 76 -15.99 -6.23 13.97
CA ALA A 76 -16.12 -7.27 12.96
C ALA A 76 -14.76 -7.92 12.65
N TRP A 77 -14.79 -9.18 12.21
CA TRP A 77 -13.63 -9.82 11.65
C TRP A 77 -13.43 -9.32 10.20
N THR A 78 -12.21 -8.94 9.86
CA THR A 78 -11.85 -8.54 8.51
C THR A 78 -10.39 -8.92 8.19
N THR A 79 -10.07 -9.04 6.93
CA THR A 79 -8.71 -9.18 6.40
C THR A 79 -8.16 -7.86 5.87
N ASP A 80 -8.89 -6.76 6.06
CA ASP A 80 -8.49 -5.43 5.62
C ASP A 80 -7.27 -4.92 6.41
N PRO A 81 -6.12 -4.70 5.74
CA PRO A 81 -4.90 -4.33 6.44
C PRO A 81 -4.95 -2.93 7.05
N ALA A 82 -5.73 -2.00 6.50
CA ALA A 82 -5.82 -0.64 7.02
C ALA A 82 -6.52 -0.59 8.38
N TRP A 83 -7.65 -1.28 8.55
CA TRP A 83 -8.34 -1.33 9.85
C TRP A 83 -7.66 -2.24 10.86
N ILE A 84 -6.93 -3.26 10.41
CA ILE A 84 -6.05 -4.04 11.29
C ILE A 84 -4.92 -3.14 11.83
N LEU A 85 -4.28 -2.34 10.97
CA LEU A 85 -3.26 -1.36 11.40
C LEU A 85 -3.86 -0.33 12.36
N TYR A 86 -5.04 0.21 12.05
CA TYR A 86 -5.73 1.16 12.94
C TYR A 86 -6.00 0.58 14.33
N ASP A 87 -6.45 -0.68 14.41
CA ASP A 87 -6.66 -1.36 15.69
C ASP A 87 -5.36 -1.56 16.45
N ILE A 88 -4.27 -1.97 15.79
CA ILE A 88 -2.94 -2.09 16.41
C ILE A 88 -2.43 -0.75 16.93
N LEU A 89 -2.63 0.33 16.21
CA LEU A 89 -2.20 1.66 16.65
C LEU A 89 -2.99 2.15 17.88
N THR A 90 -4.28 1.83 17.98
CA THR A 90 -5.18 2.37 19.01
C THR A 90 -5.41 1.46 20.21
N ASN A 91 -5.16 0.16 20.07
CA ASN A 91 -5.45 -0.82 21.11
C ASN A 91 -4.52 -0.66 22.32
N ASP A 92 -5.09 -0.63 23.53
CA ASP A 92 -4.38 -0.45 24.80
C ASP A 92 -3.77 -1.76 25.35
N ARG A 93 -4.26 -2.90 24.93
CA ARG A 93 -3.85 -4.21 25.45
C ARG A 93 -2.65 -4.81 24.71
N TYR A 94 -2.69 -4.80 23.36
CA TYR A 94 -1.68 -5.44 22.52
C TYR A 94 -1.10 -4.50 21.44
N GLY A 95 -1.55 -3.28 21.40
CA GLY A 95 -1.15 -2.26 20.43
C GLY A 95 -0.33 -1.13 21.03
N CYS A 96 -0.29 -0.02 20.30
CA CYS A 96 0.51 1.15 20.65
C CYS A 96 -0.20 2.13 21.58
N ASN A 97 -1.50 1.94 21.86
CA ASN A 97 -2.31 2.83 22.68
C ASN A 97 -2.28 4.31 22.25
N ILE A 98 -2.25 4.56 20.94
CA ILE A 98 -2.29 5.93 20.42
C ILE A 98 -3.73 6.45 20.49
N PRO A 99 -3.96 7.64 21.05
CA PRO A 99 -5.28 8.24 21.08
C PRO A 99 -5.89 8.35 19.67
N THR A 100 -7.14 7.98 19.52
CA THR A 100 -7.82 8.02 18.21
C THR A 100 -7.90 9.42 17.60
N ALA A 101 -7.83 10.47 18.42
CA ALA A 101 -7.74 11.86 17.97
C ALA A 101 -6.44 12.19 17.22
N ASN A 102 -5.38 11.42 17.46
CA ASN A 102 -4.08 11.57 16.82
C ASN A 102 -3.95 10.74 15.54
N LEU A 103 -5.02 10.13 15.05
CA LEU A 103 -5.05 9.36 13.81
C LEU A 103 -6.05 9.97 12.82
N ASN A 104 -5.61 10.21 11.60
CA ASN A 104 -6.49 10.64 10.53
C ASN A 104 -7.28 9.43 9.98
N LYS A 105 -8.36 9.07 10.66
CA LYS A 105 -9.19 7.92 10.31
C LYS A 105 -9.74 7.93 8.87
N PHE A 106 -9.85 9.10 8.24
CA PHE A 106 -10.32 9.21 6.87
C PHE A 106 -9.29 8.70 5.86
N THR A 107 -7.99 8.91 6.11
CA THR A 107 -6.95 8.32 5.25
C THR A 107 -6.94 6.79 5.35
N PHE A 108 -7.18 6.22 6.54
CA PHE A 108 -7.34 4.78 6.70
C PHE A 108 -8.54 4.24 5.91
N LYS A 109 -9.65 4.98 5.90
CA LYS A 109 -10.83 4.60 5.11
C LYS A 109 -10.53 4.62 3.60
N THR A 110 -9.86 5.63 3.09
CA THR A 110 -9.47 5.71 1.67
C THR A 110 -8.54 4.55 1.28
N VAL A 111 -7.54 4.26 2.13
CA VAL A 111 -6.65 3.11 1.92
C VAL A 111 -7.42 1.79 1.97
N SER A 112 -8.35 1.63 2.89
CA SER A 112 -9.18 0.43 3.00
C SER A 112 -10.05 0.22 1.76
N GLU A 113 -10.63 1.27 1.18
CA GLU A 113 -11.37 1.17 -0.09
C GLU A 113 -10.47 0.66 -1.23
N TYR A 114 -9.25 1.17 -1.30
CA TYR A 114 -8.27 0.70 -2.27
C TYR A 114 -7.87 -0.76 -2.04
N CYS A 115 -7.69 -1.17 -0.79
CA CYS A 115 -7.35 -2.56 -0.43
C CYS A 115 -8.50 -3.53 -0.76
N GLY A 116 -9.75 -3.14 -0.47
CA GLY A 116 -10.93 -3.96 -0.70
C GLY A 116 -11.36 -4.06 -2.18
N THR A 117 -10.81 -3.22 -3.06
CA THR A 117 -11.12 -3.27 -4.49
C THR A 117 -10.82 -4.66 -5.05
N GLN A 118 -11.82 -5.27 -5.69
CA GLN A 118 -11.68 -6.57 -6.33
C GLN A 118 -10.83 -6.44 -7.59
N VAL A 119 -9.79 -7.25 -7.67
CA VAL A 119 -8.86 -7.30 -8.80
C VAL A 119 -8.81 -8.71 -9.38
N ASP A 120 -8.45 -8.83 -10.66
CA ASP A 120 -8.23 -10.13 -11.29
C ASP A 120 -7.21 -10.95 -10.47
N ALA A 121 -7.61 -12.14 -10.08
CA ALA A 121 -6.75 -13.09 -9.38
C ALA A 121 -5.58 -13.58 -10.24
N GLY A 122 -5.67 -13.46 -11.57
CA GLY A 122 -4.62 -13.86 -12.51
C GLY A 122 -4.59 -15.36 -12.79
N ASN A 123 -5.67 -16.08 -12.47
CA ASN A 123 -5.81 -17.51 -12.74
C ASN A 123 -6.28 -17.81 -14.18
N GLY A 124 -6.73 -16.80 -14.93
CA GLY A 124 -7.29 -16.95 -16.27
C GLY A 124 -8.73 -17.48 -16.31
N ASP A 125 -9.37 -17.64 -15.15
CA ASP A 125 -10.75 -18.12 -15.00
C ASP A 125 -11.76 -17.01 -14.72
N GLY A 126 -11.31 -15.73 -14.72
CA GLY A 126 -12.12 -14.57 -14.37
C GLY A 126 -12.40 -14.40 -12.89
N SER A 127 -11.77 -15.19 -12.02
CA SER A 127 -11.91 -15.05 -10.57
C SER A 127 -11.28 -13.74 -10.09
N THR A 128 -11.88 -13.15 -9.04
CA THR A 128 -11.39 -11.91 -8.43
C THR A 128 -11.07 -12.15 -6.96
N GLU A 129 -10.16 -11.34 -6.43
CA GLU A 129 -9.82 -11.30 -5.02
C GLU A 129 -9.58 -9.86 -4.54
N PRO A 130 -9.62 -9.56 -3.24
CA PRO A 130 -9.25 -8.25 -2.73
C PRO A 130 -7.83 -7.88 -3.17
N ARG A 131 -7.62 -6.61 -3.51
CA ARG A 131 -6.29 -6.13 -3.91
C ARG A 131 -5.23 -6.45 -2.87
N PHE A 132 -5.52 -6.18 -1.59
CA PHE A 132 -4.68 -6.51 -0.46
C PHE A 132 -5.50 -7.11 0.68
N ALA A 133 -5.02 -8.23 1.21
CA ALA A 133 -5.56 -8.88 2.39
C ALA A 133 -4.40 -9.22 3.33
N LEU A 134 -4.63 -9.12 4.64
CA LEU A 134 -3.67 -9.43 5.68
C LEU A 134 -4.22 -10.53 6.58
N ASN A 135 -3.47 -11.63 6.68
CA ASN A 135 -3.74 -12.73 7.58
C ASN A 135 -2.44 -13.11 8.31
N VAL A 136 -2.31 -12.71 9.55
CA VAL A 136 -1.09 -12.93 10.32
C VAL A 136 -1.39 -13.41 11.72
N ASN A 137 -0.54 -14.26 12.26
CA ASN A 137 -0.52 -14.66 13.66
C ASN A 137 0.80 -14.17 14.27
N ILE A 138 0.72 -13.11 15.09
CA ILE A 138 1.88 -12.52 15.75
C ILE A 138 2.10 -13.28 17.06
N THR A 139 3.10 -14.17 17.06
CA THR A 139 3.42 -15.04 18.20
C THR A 139 4.65 -14.59 18.98
N GLN A 140 5.47 -13.73 18.38
CA GLN A 140 6.70 -13.24 18.99
C GLN A 140 6.62 -11.74 19.24
N ARG A 141 7.27 -11.31 20.33
CA ARG A 141 7.42 -9.89 20.62
C ARG A 141 8.42 -9.28 19.63
N GLN A 142 8.01 -8.24 18.95
CA GLN A 142 8.85 -7.45 18.04
C GLN A 142 8.70 -5.95 18.30
N SER A 143 9.54 -5.14 17.70
CA SER A 143 9.42 -3.68 17.75
C SER A 143 8.09 -3.25 17.14
N ALA A 144 7.39 -2.30 17.76
CA ALA A 144 6.16 -1.73 17.19
C ALA A 144 6.41 -1.08 15.84
N PHE A 145 7.57 -0.43 15.68
CA PHE A 145 7.95 0.20 14.41
C PHE A 145 8.11 -0.83 13.27
N ASP A 146 8.77 -1.95 13.55
CA ASP A 146 8.96 -3.01 12.55
C ASP A 146 7.62 -3.65 12.17
N LEU A 147 6.75 -3.93 13.16
CA LEU A 147 5.41 -4.46 12.90
C LEU A 147 4.55 -3.51 12.04
N ILE A 148 4.58 -2.22 12.35
CA ILE A 148 3.87 -1.20 11.58
C ILE A 148 4.38 -1.18 10.13
N ASN A 149 5.70 -1.18 9.93
CA ASN A 149 6.30 -1.21 8.60
C ASN A 149 5.97 -2.50 7.84
N ASP A 150 5.99 -3.66 8.50
CA ASP A 150 5.59 -4.93 7.91
C ASP A 150 4.14 -4.89 7.41
N ILE A 151 3.20 -4.39 8.22
CA ILE A 151 1.80 -4.24 7.82
C ILE A 151 1.64 -3.21 6.71
N CYS A 152 2.33 -2.08 6.80
CA CYS A 152 2.31 -1.06 5.76
C CYS A 152 2.83 -1.58 4.43
N SER A 153 3.83 -2.47 4.44
CA SER A 153 4.38 -3.10 3.23
C SER A 153 3.36 -3.93 2.46
N VAL A 154 2.42 -4.60 3.16
CA VAL A 154 1.37 -5.42 2.54
C VAL A 154 0.48 -4.61 1.63
N MET A 155 0.12 -3.41 2.04
CA MET A 155 -0.79 -2.52 1.32
C MET A 155 -0.07 -1.36 0.59
N ARG A 156 1.28 -1.37 0.57
CA ARG A 156 2.11 -0.33 -0.07
C ARG A 156 1.77 1.06 0.45
N VAL A 157 1.80 1.21 1.75
CA VAL A 157 1.45 2.46 2.44
C VAL A 157 2.67 2.98 3.18
N MET A 158 2.83 4.29 3.21
CA MET A 158 3.81 4.98 4.04
C MET A 158 3.10 5.72 5.17
N PRO A 159 3.39 5.40 6.44
CA PRO A 159 2.91 6.19 7.56
C PRO A 159 3.75 7.47 7.68
N PHE A 160 3.10 8.60 7.95
CA PHE A 160 3.77 9.89 8.17
C PHE A 160 3.06 10.71 9.24
N TYR A 161 3.80 11.67 9.81
CA TYR A 161 3.27 12.55 10.84
C TYR A 161 2.75 13.85 10.22
N GLU A 162 1.50 14.19 10.48
CA GLU A 162 0.83 15.36 9.94
C GLU A 162 -0.07 16.02 10.99
N ALA A 163 0.02 17.33 11.13
CA ALA A 163 -0.86 18.15 11.97
C ALA A 163 -1.07 17.63 13.40
N GLY A 164 -0.03 17.05 14.00
CA GLY A 164 -0.10 16.49 15.36
C GLY A 164 -0.64 15.07 15.44
N GLY A 165 -0.82 14.40 14.30
CA GLY A 165 -1.32 13.04 14.20
C GLY A 165 -0.56 12.17 13.21
N ILE A 166 -0.94 10.91 13.13
CA ILE A 166 -0.41 9.95 12.16
C ILE A 166 -1.42 9.81 11.02
N SER A 167 -0.94 10.03 9.82
CA SER A 167 -1.65 9.78 8.57
C SER A 167 -0.94 8.65 7.80
N ILE A 168 -1.65 8.06 6.88
CA ILE A 168 -1.10 7.05 5.96
C ILE A 168 -1.34 7.48 4.52
N ALA A 169 -0.36 7.25 3.65
CA ALA A 169 -0.47 7.54 2.23
C ALA A 169 -0.25 6.28 1.40
N GLN A 170 -1.13 6.06 0.44
CA GLN A 170 -1.12 4.90 -0.45
C GLN A 170 -0.20 5.15 -1.64
N ASP A 171 0.69 4.20 -1.94
CA ASP A 171 1.38 4.14 -3.23
C ASP A 171 0.42 3.58 -4.29
N ALA A 172 -0.26 4.50 -4.96
CA ALA A 172 -1.22 4.20 -6.02
C ALA A 172 -1.14 5.27 -7.11
N PRO A 173 -1.49 4.96 -8.36
CA PRO A 173 -1.59 5.97 -9.41
C PRO A 173 -2.56 7.07 -9.00
N SER A 174 -2.11 8.31 -9.10
CA SER A 174 -2.91 9.51 -8.85
C SER A 174 -2.41 10.64 -9.73
N ASP A 175 -3.25 11.65 -9.94
CA ASP A 175 -2.84 12.85 -10.64
C ASP A 175 -1.80 13.63 -9.81
N PRO A 176 -0.85 14.33 -10.46
CA PRO A 176 0.11 15.16 -9.76
C PRO A 176 -0.58 16.29 -9.03
N VAL A 177 -0.13 16.58 -7.81
CA VAL A 177 -0.72 17.64 -6.96
C VAL A 177 -0.01 18.98 -7.10
N TYR A 178 1.23 19.00 -7.59
CA TYR A 178 2.02 20.20 -7.71
C TYR A 178 3.11 20.07 -8.79
N LEU A 179 3.46 21.21 -9.41
CA LEU A 179 4.52 21.30 -10.41
C LEU A 179 5.70 22.09 -9.86
N PHE A 180 6.88 21.47 -9.83
CA PHE A 180 8.14 22.11 -9.48
C PHE A 180 8.96 22.46 -10.73
N ASN A 181 9.43 23.69 -10.79
CA ASN A 181 10.28 24.21 -11.85
C ASN A 181 11.28 25.22 -11.27
N TYR A 182 12.15 25.80 -12.10
CA TYR A 182 13.14 26.78 -11.64
C TYR A 182 12.56 28.05 -11.00
N SER A 183 11.29 28.36 -11.18
CA SER A 183 10.68 29.56 -10.56
C SER A 183 10.24 29.34 -9.12
N ASN A 184 10.08 28.10 -8.67
CA ASN A 184 9.62 27.75 -7.32
C ASN A 184 10.56 26.83 -6.54
N VAL A 185 11.74 26.53 -7.08
CA VAL A 185 12.85 25.88 -6.38
C VAL A 185 13.97 26.90 -6.05
N THR A 186 14.87 26.52 -5.15
CA THR A 186 16.02 27.37 -4.81
C THR A 186 17.04 27.43 -5.95
N GLU A 187 18.02 28.35 -5.87
CA GLU A 187 19.07 28.54 -6.85
C GLU A 187 19.92 27.26 -7.10
N GLU A 188 19.95 26.34 -6.14
CA GLU A 188 20.66 25.06 -6.30
C GLU A 188 20.02 24.14 -7.35
N GLY A 189 18.75 24.38 -7.71
CA GLY A 189 18.02 23.65 -8.73
C GLY A 189 17.77 22.18 -8.38
N PHE A 190 17.80 21.33 -9.41
CA PHE A 190 17.52 19.91 -9.29
C PHE A 190 18.80 19.08 -9.33
N SER A 191 18.97 18.15 -8.41
CA SER A 191 20.06 17.18 -8.36
C SER A 191 19.52 15.77 -8.56
N TYR A 192 20.14 15.01 -9.45
CA TYR A 192 19.71 13.65 -9.80
C TYR A 192 20.74 12.62 -9.37
N SER A 193 20.27 11.58 -8.70
CA SER A 193 21.09 10.41 -8.37
C SER A 193 20.39 9.15 -8.85
N GLY A 194 21.13 8.29 -9.56
CA GLY A 194 20.61 7.04 -10.11
C GLY A 194 21.12 5.81 -9.37
N SER A 195 20.35 4.74 -9.36
CA SER A 195 20.79 3.42 -8.91
C SER A 195 21.68 2.75 -9.96
N SER A 196 22.66 1.96 -9.50
CA SER A 196 23.50 1.18 -10.42
C SER A 196 22.68 0.17 -11.21
N LEU A 197 22.94 0.06 -12.50
CA LEU A 197 22.30 -0.95 -13.37
C LEU A 197 22.59 -2.39 -12.92
N LYS A 198 23.73 -2.63 -12.27
CA LYS A 198 24.13 -3.96 -11.77
C LYS A 198 23.31 -4.43 -10.56
N THR A 199 22.63 -3.54 -9.86
CA THR A 199 21.84 -3.87 -8.68
C THR A 199 20.37 -4.17 -9.00
N ARG A 200 19.97 -4.05 -10.26
CA ARG A 200 18.58 -4.32 -10.67
C ARG A 200 18.31 -5.82 -10.72
N HIS A 201 17.26 -6.23 -10.02
CA HIS A 201 16.82 -7.62 -10.03
C HIS A 201 15.92 -7.89 -11.23
N THR A 202 15.98 -9.10 -11.74
CA THR A 202 15.17 -9.57 -12.87
C THR A 202 14.30 -10.76 -12.51
N VAL A 203 14.57 -11.36 -11.35
CA VAL A 203 13.78 -12.47 -10.80
C VAL A 203 13.52 -12.21 -9.32
N ILE A 204 12.29 -12.30 -8.90
CA ILE A 204 11.89 -12.16 -7.50
C ILE A 204 11.23 -13.44 -7.03
N ASN A 205 11.76 -14.02 -5.97
CA ASN A 205 11.14 -15.12 -5.25
C ASN A 205 10.39 -14.55 -4.04
N VAL A 206 9.08 -14.64 -4.06
CA VAL A 206 8.20 -14.15 -3.00
C VAL A 206 7.78 -15.30 -2.13
N THR A 207 8.26 -15.34 -0.89
CA THR A 207 7.83 -16.31 0.11
C THR A 207 6.51 -15.84 0.73
N TYR A 208 5.50 -16.70 0.76
CA TYR A 208 4.20 -16.44 1.36
C TYR A 208 3.65 -17.69 2.05
N PHE A 209 2.58 -17.57 2.82
CA PHE A 209 1.88 -18.72 3.42
C PHE A 209 0.67 -19.07 2.55
N ASP A 210 0.67 -20.26 1.94
CA ASP A 210 -0.48 -20.71 1.14
C ASP A 210 -1.59 -21.24 2.05
N MET A 211 -2.75 -20.60 2.00
CA MET A 211 -3.92 -21.00 2.78
C MET A 211 -4.55 -22.31 2.29
N VAL A 212 -4.31 -22.71 1.05
CA VAL A 212 -4.86 -23.94 0.47
C VAL A 212 -4.05 -25.16 0.93
N THR A 213 -2.74 -25.11 0.77
CA THR A 213 -1.82 -26.18 1.21
C THR A 213 -1.51 -26.09 2.70
N GLN A 214 -1.77 -24.93 3.32
CA GLN A 214 -1.42 -24.60 4.71
C GLN A 214 0.07 -24.71 5.00
N GLU A 215 0.90 -24.37 4.03
CA GLU A 215 2.36 -24.40 4.11
C GLU A 215 2.95 -23.11 3.56
N THR A 216 4.20 -22.86 3.93
CA THR A 216 4.97 -21.76 3.31
C THR A 216 5.39 -22.19 1.91
N ASP A 217 5.13 -21.34 0.93
CA ASP A 217 5.44 -21.58 -0.48
C ASP A 217 6.16 -20.36 -1.08
N ILE A 218 6.71 -20.52 -2.26
CA ILE A 218 7.47 -19.49 -2.98
C ILE A 218 6.85 -19.28 -4.36
N GLU A 219 6.41 -18.06 -4.63
CA GLU A 219 6.01 -17.64 -5.98
C GLU A 219 7.18 -16.91 -6.65
N THR A 220 7.63 -17.43 -7.78
CA THR A 220 8.69 -16.82 -8.59
C THR A 220 8.09 -15.93 -9.66
N VAL A 221 8.54 -14.69 -9.71
CA VAL A 221 8.14 -13.69 -10.71
C VAL A 221 9.35 -13.25 -11.49
N GLU A 222 9.27 -13.33 -12.80
CA GLU A 222 10.36 -12.97 -13.71
C GLU A 222 10.02 -11.71 -14.50
N ALA A 223 11.04 -10.91 -14.78
CA ALA A 223 10.97 -9.83 -15.74
C ALA A 223 10.87 -10.40 -17.17
N ASP A 224 10.52 -9.56 -18.12
CA ASP A 224 10.48 -9.94 -19.53
C ASP A 224 11.86 -10.34 -20.05
N SER A 225 11.89 -11.07 -21.16
CA SER A 225 13.11 -11.57 -21.77
C SER A 225 14.07 -10.46 -22.23
N ALA A 226 13.54 -9.31 -22.65
CA ALA A 226 14.35 -8.16 -23.05
C ALA A 226 15.10 -7.56 -21.85
N THR A 227 14.41 -7.43 -20.72
CA THR A 227 15.01 -6.96 -19.45
C THR A 227 16.04 -7.94 -18.91
N GLN A 228 15.76 -9.25 -18.97
CA GLN A 228 16.74 -10.28 -18.57
C GLN A 228 17.97 -10.30 -19.48
N THR A 229 17.81 -10.07 -20.79
CA THR A 229 18.93 -9.95 -21.73
C THR A 229 19.78 -8.72 -21.42
N LYS A 230 19.16 -7.62 -21.04
CA LYS A 230 19.84 -6.34 -20.75
C LYS A 230 20.60 -6.34 -19.43
N TYR A 231 20.02 -6.91 -18.36
CA TYR A 231 20.55 -6.83 -16.99
C TYR A 231 21.10 -8.15 -16.45
N GLY A 232 20.93 -9.26 -17.19
CA GLY A 232 21.23 -10.62 -16.72
C GLY A 232 20.17 -11.16 -15.76
N VAL A 233 20.36 -12.39 -15.30
CA VAL A 233 19.51 -13.02 -14.30
C VAL A 233 20.04 -12.68 -12.92
N ASN A 234 19.34 -11.79 -12.21
CA ASN A 234 19.65 -11.38 -10.85
C ASN A 234 18.45 -11.66 -9.95
N VAL A 235 18.61 -12.58 -8.99
CA VAL A 235 17.54 -13.10 -8.15
C VAL A 235 17.52 -12.40 -6.80
N LYS A 236 16.32 -11.99 -6.35
CA LYS A 236 16.08 -11.49 -4.99
C LYS A 236 15.00 -12.30 -4.30
N ASN A 237 15.24 -12.65 -3.05
CA ASN A 237 14.25 -13.32 -2.21
C ASN A 237 13.62 -12.28 -1.28
N ILE A 238 12.29 -12.22 -1.26
CA ILE A 238 11.51 -11.34 -0.39
C ILE A 238 10.41 -12.14 0.31
N VAL A 239 9.97 -11.66 1.46
CA VAL A 239 8.87 -12.26 2.22
C VAL A 239 7.66 -11.36 2.12
N ALA A 240 6.52 -11.89 1.67
CA ALA A 240 5.25 -11.18 1.66
C ALA A 240 4.56 -11.39 3.02
N PHE A 241 4.79 -10.45 3.95
CA PHE A 241 4.26 -10.51 5.31
C PHE A 241 2.74 -10.68 5.31
N GLY A 242 2.23 -11.65 6.07
CA GLY A 242 0.80 -11.89 6.25
C GLY A 242 -0.01 -12.14 4.97
N THR A 243 0.66 -12.35 3.84
CA THR A 243 0.02 -12.71 2.57
C THR A 243 -0.27 -14.20 2.54
N THR A 244 -1.52 -14.55 2.23
CA THR A 244 -2.00 -15.94 2.20
C THR A 244 -2.59 -16.35 0.84
N SER A 245 -2.48 -15.48 -0.16
CA SER A 245 -2.86 -15.73 -1.54
C SER A 245 -1.62 -15.75 -2.42
N ARG A 246 -1.47 -16.80 -3.24
CA ARG A 246 -0.45 -16.92 -4.27
C ARG A 246 -0.51 -15.72 -5.24
N ASN A 247 -1.71 -15.33 -5.61
CA ASN A 247 -1.93 -14.26 -6.58
C ASN A 247 -1.54 -12.90 -6.01
N GLN A 248 -1.82 -12.64 -4.72
CA GLN A 248 -1.33 -11.44 -4.04
C GLN A 248 0.20 -11.43 -3.96
N ALA A 249 0.85 -12.56 -3.65
CA ALA A 249 2.30 -12.69 -3.66
C ALA A 249 2.89 -12.41 -5.05
N ARG A 250 2.26 -12.94 -6.11
CA ARG A 250 2.63 -12.68 -7.50
C ARG A 250 2.51 -11.19 -7.88
N ARG A 251 1.43 -10.51 -7.47
CA ARG A 251 1.26 -9.07 -7.69
C ARG A 251 2.31 -8.26 -6.93
N PHE A 252 2.69 -8.69 -5.73
CA PHE A 252 3.75 -8.06 -4.96
C PHE A 252 5.11 -8.17 -5.66
N GLY A 253 5.48 -9.36 -6.16
CA GLY A 253 6.70 -9.56 -6.94
C GLY A 253 6.71 -8.75 -8.24
N LYS A 254 5.60 -8.70 -8.98
CA LYS A 254 5.47 -7.87 -10.20
C LYS A 254 5.65 -6.37 -9.91
N TRP A 255 5.02 -5.89 -8.84
CA TRP A 255 5.18 -4.49 -8.43
C TRP A 255 6.63 -4.17 -8.06
N PHE A 256 7.30 -5.08 -7.37
CA PHE A 256 8.70 -4.90 -6.99
C PHE A 256 9.61 -4.78 -8.23
N LEU A 257 9.46 -5.69 -9.20
CA LEU A 257 10.19 -5.64 -10.47
C LEU A 257 9.89 -4.35 -11.24
N TYR A 258 8.62 -3.98 -11.35
CA TYR A 258 8.20 -2.74 -12.01
C TYR A 258 8.82 -1.50 -11.36
N SER A 259 8.80 -1.42 -10.04
CA SER A 259 9.39 -0.32 -9.29
C SER A 259 10.90 -0.23 -9.53
N GLU A 260 11.64 -1.33 -9.43
CA GLU A 260 13.09 -1.32 -9.69
C GLU A 260 13.44 -0.93 -11.14
N GLN A 261 12.60 -1.28 -12.11
CA GLN A 261 12.83 -0.95 -13.51
C GLN A 261 12.54 0.53 -13.82
N ASN A 262 11.49 1.09 -13.24
CA ASN A 262 10.97 2.41 -13.61
C ASN A 262 11.37 3.53 -12.63
N THR A 263 11.69 3.21 -11.37
CA THR A 263 12.08 4.20 -10.34
C THR A 263 13.57 4.19 -10.06
N GLY A 264 14.38 4.14 -11.10
CA GLY A 264 15.85 4.05 -10.98
C GLY A 264 16.56 5.37 -10.65
N GLU A 265 15.86 6.48 -10.54
CA GLU A 265 16.44 7.81 -10.34
C GLU A 265 15.72 8.54 -9.21
N THR A 266 16.49 9.21 -8.37
CA THR A 266 16.01 10.09 -7.31
C THR A 266 16.36 11.52 -7.67
N CYS A 267 15.37 12.43 -7.63
CA CYS A 267 15.56 13.86 -7.78
C CYS A 267 15.49 14.53 -6.41
N THR A 268 16.49 15.32 -6.08
CA THR A 268 16.58 16.09 -4.85
C THR A 268 16.61 17.58 -5.18
N PHE A 269 15.80 18.36 -4.51
CA PHE A 269 15.75 19.81 -4.65
C PHE A 269 15.23 20.45 -3.37
N ALA A 270 15.50 21.73 -3.19
CA ALA A 270 14.94 22.54 -2.12
C ALA A 270 13.94 23.54 -2.70
N THR A 271 12.89 23.83 -1.96
CA THR A 271 11.83 24.75 -2.38
C THR A 271 11.45 25.74 -1.27
N THR A 272 10.64 26.73 -1.59
CA THR A 272 10.12 27.68 -0.62
C THR A 272 9.19 26.99 0.38
N ILE A 273 9.09 27.53 1.58
CA ILE A 273 8.16 27.02 2.61
C ILE A 273 6.72 27.01 2.09
N ALA A 274 6.32 28.02 1.33
CA ALA A 274 4.99 28.11 0.78
C ALA A 274 4.64 26.94 -0.15
N ALA A 275 5.54 26.58 -1.08
CA ALA A 275 5.35 25.43 -1.96
C ALA A 275 5.47 24.10 -1.20
N GLY A 276 6.39 24.01 -0.22
CA GLY A 276 6.57 22.81 0.59
C GLY A 276 5.38 22.47 1.49
N THR A 277 4.57 23.44 1.90
CA THR A 277 3.36 23.21 2.71
C THR A 277 2.18 22.65 1.90
N LEU A 278 2.20 22.79 0.58
CA LEU A 278 1.15 22.30 -0.31
C LEU A 278 1.29 20.82 -0.64
N VAL A 279 2.48 20.25 -0.43
CA VAL A 279 2.80 18.86 -0.81
C VAL A 279 2.99 18.01 0.45
N ARG A 280 2.43 16.81 0.43
CA ARG A 280 2.55 15.82 1.50
C ARG A 280 3.43 14.64 1.06
N PRO A 281 4.03 13.91 2.00
CA PRO A 281 4.74 12.67 1.67
C PRO A 281 3.88 11.71 0.85
N SER A 282 4.49 10.97 -0.08
CA SER A 282 3.86 10.02 -1.01
C SER A 282 2.91 10.61 -2.05
N GLN A 283 2.78 11.91 -2.17
CA GLN A 283 2.03 12.50 -3.28
C GLN A 283 2.86 12.56 -4.56
N ILE A 284 2.20 12.43 -5.70
CA ILE A 284 2.82 12.57 -7.01
C ILE A 284 2.99 14.05 -7.33
N ILE A 285 4.20 14.42 -7.75
CA ILE A 285 4.55 15.77 -8.18
C ILE A 285 5.11 15.74 -9.60
N GLU A 286 4.94 16.82 -10.32
CA GLU A 286 5.61 17.03 -11.60
C GLU A 286 6.90 17.83 -11.40
N ILE A 287 7.93 17.50 -12.18
CA ILE A 287 9.20 18.23 -12.22
C ILE A 287 9.46 18.68 -13.65
N SER A 288 9.56 19.99 -13.84
CA SER A 288 9.96 20.61 -15.11
C SER A 288 11.36 21.15 -14.99
N ASP A 289 12.35 20.32 -15.34
CA ASP A 289 13.77 20.69 -15.36
C ASP A 289 14.26 20.90 -16.81
N PRO A 290 14.48 22.17 -17.25
CA PRO A 290 14.94 22.46 -18.60
C PRO A 290 16.36 21.92 -18.88
N VAL A 291 17.22 21.75 -17.87
CA VAL A 291 18.57 21.20 -18.06
C VAL A 291 18.48 19.74 -18.45
N LYS A 292 17.66 18.96 -17.77
CA LYS A 292 17.45 17.53 -18.07
C LYS A 292 16.65 17.33 -19.37
N ALA A 293 15.65 18.14 -19.61
CA ALA A 293 14.83 18.10 -20.84
C ALA A 293 15.60 18.63 -22.08
N GLY A 294 16.72 19.35 -21.90
CA GLY A 294 17.45 20.00 -22.98
C GLY A 294 16.77 21.21 -23.60
N THR A 295 15.53 21.51 -23.18
CA THR A 295 14.73 22.65 -23.64
C THR A 295 13.91 23.20 -22.49
N ARG A 296 13.76 24.54 -22.44
CA ARG A 296 12.87 25.17 -21.46
C ARG A 296 11.42 24.93 -21.88
N ARG A 297 10.69 24.14 -21.11
CA ARG A 297 9.27 23.84 -21.33
C ARG A 297 8.36 24.40 -20.22
N GLY A 298 8.80 25.40 -19.48
CA GLY A 298 8.03 26.04 -18.42
C GLY A 298 8.45 27.48 -18.22
N GLY A 299 7.57 28.30 -17.66
CA GLY A 299 7.79 29.72 -17.42
C GLY A 299 6.69 30.34 -16.58
N LEU A 300 6.73 31.66 -16.42
CA LEU A 300 5.68 32.42 -15.75
C LEU A 300 4.61 32.82 -16.75
N VAL A 301 3.36 32.82 -16.31
CA VAL A 301 2.25 33.36 -17.12
C VAL A 301 2.36 34.86 -17.18
N LYS A 302 2.60 35.43 -18.36
CA LYS A 302 2.65 36.86 -18.62
C LYS A 302 1.24 37.47 -18.78
N SER A 303 0.37 36.76 -19.48
CA SER A 303 -1.04 37.14 -19.64
C SER A 303 -1.87 35.91 -19.97
N ALA A 304 -3.15 35.92 -19.63
CA ALA A 304 -4.10 34.87 -19.94
C ALA A 304 -5.43 35.45 -20.42
N THR A 305 -6.03 34.80 -21.39
CA THR A 305 -7.42 35.00 -21.82
C THR A 305 -8.20 33.72 -21.57
N SER A 306 -9.46 33.65 -21.97
CA SER A 306 -10.26 32.45 -21.84
C SER A 306 -9.74 31.24 -22.66
N THR A 307 -8.91 31.51 -23.68
CA THR A 307 -8.44 30.48 -24.62
C THR A 307 -6.94 30.50 -24.89
N VAL A 308 -6.24 31.60 -24.52
CA VAL A 308 -4.81 31.80 -24.83
C VAL A 308 -4.06 32.17 -23.58
N ILE A 309 -2.95 31.50 -23.34
CA ILE A 309 -1.99 31.77 -22.28
C ILE A 309 -0.67 32.19 -22.91
N THR A 310 -0.17 33.38 -22.54
CA THR A 310 1.13 33.87 -22.97
C THR A 310 2.15 33.67 -21.85
N LEU A 311 3.25 32.99 -22.15
CA LEU A 311 4.34 32.75 -21.23
C LEU A 311 5.43 33.83 -21.35
N ASP A 312 6.22 33.98 -20.29
CA ASP A 312 7.38 34.88 -20.28
C ASP A 312 8.50 34.29 -21.13
N ASP A 313 9.14 35.11 -21.94
CA ASP A 313 10.37 34.81 -22.69
C ASP A 313 10.50 33.33 -23.18
N PHE A 314 9.38 32.80 -23.71
CA PHE A 314 9.24 31.42 -24.12
C PHE A 314 9.18 31.36 -25.65
N ALA A 315 10.12 30.63 -26.24
CA ALA A 315 10.08 30.41 -27.68
C ALA A 315 9.06 29.31 -28.04
N ASN A 316 8.14 29.58 -28.95
CA ASN A 316 7.12 28.62 -29.41
C ASN A 316 7.71 27.29 -29.90
N THR A 317 8.96 27.31 -30.39
CA THR A 317 9.70 26.12 -30.81
C THR A 317 9.97 25.12 -29.68
N ASN A 318 9.81 25.55 -28.42
CA ASN A 318 10.01 24.68 -27.25
C ASN A 318 8.72 23.93 -26.87
N ILE A 319 7.59 24.27 -27.48
CA ILE A 319 6.32 23.57 -27.26
C ILE A 319 6.28 22.35 -28.17
N PRO A 320 5.93 21.16 -27.66
CA PRO A 320 5.74 19.98 -28.51
C PRO A 320 4.66 20.21 -29.55
N ALA A 321 4.76 19.58 -30.72
CA ALA A 321 3.75 19.67 -31.75
C ALA A 321 2.38 19.20 -31.25
N VAL A 322 1.30 19.81 -31.73
CA VAL A 322 -0.09 19.41 -31.34
C VAL A 322 -0.35 17.93 -31.61
N SER A 323 0.28 17.35 -32.64
CA SER A 323 0.23 15.91 -32.94
C SER A 323 0.75 15.01 -31.81
N GLU A 324 1.55 15.53 -30.91
CA GLU A 324 2.07 14.83 -29.72
C GLU A 324 1.14 14.95 -28.51
N SER A 325 -0.03 15.58 -28.70
CA SER A 325 -1.05 15.82 -27.66
C SER A 325 -0.48 16.49 -26.39
N PRO A 326 0.22 17.64 -26.54
CA PRO A 326 0.84 18.32 -25.41
C PRO A 326 -0.19 18.80 -24.42
N THR A 327 0.18 18.76 -23.14
CA THR A 327 -0.64 19.25 -22.02
C THR A 327 0.07 20.39 -21.33
N LEU A 328 -0.65 21.47 -21.03
CA LEU A 328 -0.19 22.59 -20.22
C LEU A 328 -0.66 22.38 -18.78
N SER A 329 0.28 22.32 -17.85
CA SER A 329 0.00 22.27 -16.41
C SER A 329 0.29 23.64 -15.78
N ILE A 330 -0.66 24.19 -15.05
CA ILE A 330 -0.58 25.52 -14.45
C ILE A 330 -0.86 25.43 -12.96
N VAL A 331 -0.02 26.07 -12.15
CA VAL A 331 -0.30 26.29 -10.74
C VAL A 331 -1.16 27.53 -10.58
N LEU A 332 -2.37 27.38 -10.06
CA LEU A 332 -3.32 28.44 -9.82
C LEU A 332 -2.96 29.26 -8.56
N PRO A 333 -3.52 30.47 -8.37
CA PRO A 333 -3.23 31.32 -7.21
C PRO A 333 -3.58 30.68 -5.85
N ASP A 334 -4.49 29.69 -5.84
CA ASP A 334 -4.87 28.93 -4.66
C ASP A 334 -3.92 27.72 -4.38
N GLY A 335 -2.88 27.56 -5.23
CA GLY A 335 -1.90 26.49 -5.14
C GLY A 335 -2.34 25.17 -5.78
N THR A 336 -3.50 25.09 -6.39
CA THR A 336 -3.95 23.90 -7.12
C THR A 336 -3.30 23.80 -8.49
N LEU A 337 -3.08 22.58 -8.97
CA LEU A 337 -2.58 22.29 -10.32
C LEU A 337 -3.76 22.05 -11.26
N GLU A 338 -3.83 22.80 -12.35
CA GLU A 338 -4.78 22.57 -13.44
C GLU A 338 -4.02 22.16 -14.70
N SER A 339 -4.46 21.10 -15.37
CA SER A 339 -3.88 20.62 -16.63
C SER A 339 -4.89 20.70 -17.76
N ARG A 340 -4.45 21.21 -18.92
CA ARG A 340 -5.26 21.38 -20.13
C ARG A 340 -4.48 20.94 -21.36
N SER A 341 -5.15 20.25 -22.28
CA SER A 341 -4.57 19.92 -23.57
C SER A 341 -4.41 21.17 -24.43
N ILE A 342 -3.28 21.28 -25.11
CA ILE A 342 -2.99 22.39 -26.04
C ILE A 342 -3.54 22.00 -27.40
N SER A 343 -4.37 22.86 -27.98
CA SER A 343 -4.97 22.66 -29.29
C SER A 343 -4.31 23.48 -30.40
N ASP A 344 -3.57 24.53 -30.04
CA ASP A 344 -2.83 25.40 -30.97
C ASP A 344 -1.65 26.06 -30.22
N VAL A 345 -0.60 26.47 -30.98
CA VAL A 345 0.63 27.06 -30.43
C VAL A 345 0.98 28.37 -31.15
#